data_8a9e7b8091bc2434ba512c55f098935b
#
_entry.id   8a9e7b8091bc2434ba512c55f098935b
#
_cell.length_a   1.000
_cell.length_b   1.000
_cell.length_c   1.000
_cell.angle_alpha   90.00
_cell.angle_beta   90.00
_cell.angle_gamma   90.00
#
_symmetry.space_group_name_H-M   'P 1'
#
loop_
_entity.id
_entity.type
_entity.pdbx_description
1 polymer ?
#
loop_
_entity_poly.entity_id
_entity_poly.type
_entity_poly.pdbx_seq_one_letter_code
_entity_poly.pdbx_strand_id
1 'polypeptide(L)'
;MKRKAETQSNGHNGKSALKKRAKTSLSDDDAQKCFRKGLFAKDVLKKYTKEYAKSEPYKHQVISPLIDDALLRSVRDEIRENVHFTPKETDIYKIHQSGDLANLDGLDDGALEKLPSLLKLRDALYSSSFRKYVAKITGSGELSGRKTDMAINVYTPGCHLLCHDDVIGSRKVSYILYLTDPDIPWKEEWGGALRLFPTKEFEDEDGVKTIVPDPDTSKIIPPAWNQLSFFAVQPGQSFHDVEEVYHAADKKQLKKDGGRIRMAVSGWFHIPQIGEEGYVKGAEEKWGANSSLMQLQGNPAKYDFPSQQPVTVEESSTERDEDDEKGFEEADLDFLLQYMAPTYLTPDTLEQIAERFEEESNVTLDGLLSNKFSAKVREYVEAEEAAGLAESSAEIEKSSPWRVAKPPHKHRFLYQAPTTSKNSGDKKDHNPVEEILNPSVPKVVGDSYPMPNRELRPPREKPEPEDEEEADVGGHTVYMAGDDDEDEDAAIYKSSADAEDDAVLFTMPASWNKMSIVLRDSGVLKFVKYVSRNAKGDRWDISGAFGVKDVDGDQGEDEDQDEEDSNEEGETSQDTSQEQQVSLEDSDEEVFNGFPDSPNSDSD
;
A
#
# COMPACT_ATOMS: atom_id res chain seq x y z
N MET A 1 -23.77 -47.64 29.54
CA MET A 1 -23.12 -47.37 30.87
C MET A 1 -22.30 -46.09 30.71
N LYS A 2 -22.79 -44.99 31.26
CA LYS A 2 -22.11 -43.68 31.26
C LYS A 2 -21.27 -43.62 32.53
N ARG A 3 -19.96 -43.42 32.38
CA ARG A 3 -19.08 -43.07 33.54
C ARG A 3 -18.95 -41.55 33.60
N LYS A 4 -19.41 -41.00 34.73
CA LYS A 4 -19.12 -39.63 35.15
C LYS A 4 -17.66 -39.57 35.59
N ALA A 5 -16.91 -38.56 35.06
CA ALA A 5 -15.63 -38.15 35.65
C ALA A 5 -15.89 -36.94 36.54
N GLU A 6 -15.50 -37.06 37.76
CA GLU A 6 -15.53 -36.01 38.79
C GLU A 6 -14.37 -35.04 38.52
N THR A 7 -14.70 -33.78 38.39
CA THR A 7 -13.71 -32.69 38.29
C THR A 7 -13.37 -32.22 39.69
N GLN A 8 -12.16 -32.48 40.15
CA GLN A 8 -11.62 -31.84 41.36
C GLN A 8 -11.20 -30.40 41.02
N SER A 9 -11.84 -29.45 41.65
CA SER A 9 -11.45 -28.04 41.68
C SER A 9 -10.23 -27.88 42.57
N ASN A 10 -9.07 -27.53 42.02
CA ASN A 10 -7.98 -26.93 42.77
C ASN A 10 -7.90 -25.45 42.43
N GLY A 11 -8.12 -24.67 43.44
CA GLY A 11 -8.14 -23.24 43.40
C GLY A 11 -6.76 -22.57 43.34
N HIS A 12 -6.84 -21.28 43.17
CA HIS A 12 -5.79 -20.26 43.26
C HIS A 12 -4.79 -20.22 42.10
N ASN A 13 -5.19 -19.55 41.03
CA ASN A 13 -4.30 -18.65 40.35
C ASN A 13 -4.89 -17.25 40.38
N GLY A 14 -4.46 -16.49 41.36
CA GLY A 14 -4.67 -15.06 41.40
C GLY A 14 -3.90 -14.45 40.24
N LYS A 15 -4.59 -14.17 39.12
CA LYS A 15 -4.10 -13.18 38.15
C LYS A 15 -4.03 -11.86 38.94
N SER A 16 -2.81 -11.45 39.33
CA SER A 16 -2.57 -10.09 39.79
C SER A 16 -2.88 -9.21 38.56
N ALA A 17 -4.02 -8.53 38.62
CA ALA A 17 -4.30 -7.47 37.64
C ALA A 17 -3.17 -6.45 37.80
N LEU A 18 -2.28 -6.38 36.82
CA LEU A 18 -1.27 -5.34 36.69
C LEU A 18 -2.02 -4.02 36.77
N LYS A 19 -1.86 -3.29 37.85
CA LYS A 19 -2.44 -1.95 38.01
C LYS A 19 -1.81 -1.10 36.90
N LYS A 20 -2.59 -0.70 35.90
CA LYS A 20 -2.17 0.31 34.93
C LYS A 20 -1.57 1.49 35.70
N ARG A 21 -0.30 1.79 35.44
CA ARG A 21 0.42 2.89 36.06
C ARG A 21 -0.31 4.18 35.71
N ALA A 22 -0.63 5.01 36.68
CA ALA A 22 -1.17 6.33 36.38
C ALA A 22 -0.15 7.08 35.49
N LYS A 23 -0.54 7.51 34.30
CA LYS A 23 0.30 8.32 33.40
C LYS A 23 0.83 9.52 34.20
N THR A 24 2.12 9.48 34.57
CA THR A 24 2.81 10.64 35.10
C THR A 24 3.14 11.53 33.90
N SER A 25 2.20 12.38 33.53
CA SER A 25 2.45 13.37 32.48
C SER A 25 3.58 14.31 32.93
N LEU A 26 4.56 14.53 32.02
CA LEU A 26 5.57 15.56 32.24
C LEU A 26 4.89 16.92 32.47
N SER A 27 5.42 17.72 33.39
CA SER A 27 5.00 19.12 33.48
C SER A 27 5.32 19.83 32.14
N ASP A 28 4.55 20.84 31.75
CA ASP A 28 4.80 21.60 30.51
C ASP A 28 6.24 22.17 30.47
N ASP A 29 6.78 22.58 31.62
CA ASP A 29 8.17 23.08 31.71
C ASP A 29 9.21 21.98 31.49
N ASP A 30 8.97 20.78 32.00
CA ASP A 30 9.88 19.64 31.80
C ASP A 30 9.76 19.08 30.38
N ALA A 31 8.56 19.05 29.82
CA ALA A 31 8.35 18.70 28.43
C ALA A 31 9.10 19.65 27.47
N GLN A 32 9.04 20.96 27.72
CA GLN A 32 9.75 21.95 26.90
C GLN A 32 11.26 21.80 26.94
N LYS A 33 11.84 21.30 28.05
CA LYS A 33 13.28 21.00 28.15
C LYS A 33 13.74 19.85 27.27
N CYS A 34 12.82 18.99 26.81
CA CYS A 34 13.14 17.92 25.89
C CYS A 34 13.40 18.39 24.46
N PHE A 35 12.97 19.58 24.14
CA PHE A 35 13.12 20.17 22.82
C PHE A 35 14.36 21.07 22.74
N ARG A 36 14.82 21.31 21.49
CA ARG A 36 15.92 22.26 21.30
C ARG A 36 15.62 23.60 21.94
N LYS A 37 16.64 24.21 22.48
CA LYS A 37 16.53 25.52 23.13
C LYS A 37 15.93 26.57 22.18
N GLY A 38 14.92 27.29 22.63
CA GLY A 38 14.28 28.37 21.89
C GLY A 38 13.20 27.93 20.87
N LEU A 39 12.84 26.64 20.79
CA LEU A 39 11.81 26.16 19.88
C LEU A 39 10.47 26.91 20.07
N PHE A 40 10.06 27.10 21.31
CA PHE A 40 8.78 27.72 21.67
C PHE A 40 8.80 29.27 21.69
N ALA A 41 9.89 29.90 21.24
CA ALA A 41 9.93 31.34 21.12
C ALA A 41 8.89 31.84 20.10
N LYS A 42 8.25 32.97 20.40
CA LYS A 42 7.13 33.51 19.58
C LYS A 42 7.51 33.80 18.14
N ASP A 43 8.72 34.27 17.90
CA ASP A 43 9.28 34.54 16.57
C ASP A 43 9.51 33.25 15.79
N VAL A 44 10.01 32.18 16.44
CA VAL A 44 10.21 30.86 15.86
C VAL A 44 8.86 30.22 15.48
N LEU A 45 7.88 30.27 16.37
CA LEU A 45 6.53 29.80 16.08
C LEU A 45 5.92 30.55 14.88
N LYS A 46 6.03 31.88 14.89
CA LYS A 46 5.53 32.72 13.76
C LYS A 46 6.23 32.38 12.44
N LYS A 47 7.54 32.11 12.48
CA LYS A 47 8.31 31.68 11.32
C LYS A 47 7.73 30.40 10.74
N TYR A 48 7.62 29.32 11.54
CA TYR A 48 7.12 28.03 11.07
C TYR A 48 5.66 28.09 10.64
N THR A 49 4.80 28.84 11.32
CA THR A 49 3.41 29.05 10.86
C THR A 49 3.36 29.70 9.47
N LYS A 50 4.26 30.68 9.21
CA LYS A 50 4.32 31.34 7.88
C LYS A 50 4.88 30.41 6.80
N GLU A 51 5.89 29.59 7.14
CA GLU A 51 6.47 28.62 6.21
C GLU A 51 5.47 27.52 5.87
N TYR A 52 4.77 26.96 6.87
CA TYR A 52 3.70 25.99 6.69
C TYR A 52 2.58 26.51 5.75
N ALA A 53 2.14 27.74 5.96
CA ALA A 53 1.09 28.34 5.14
C ALA A 53 1.46 28.50 3.65
N LYS A 54 2.77 28.48 3.32
CA LYS A 54 3.28 28.66 1.95
C LYS A 54 3.79 27.37 1.31
N SER A 55 3.90 26.30 2.09
CA SER A 55 4.42 25.04 1.58
C SER A 55 3.51 24.41 0.53
N GLU A 56 4.09 23.67 -0.41
CA GLU A 56 3.45 22.96 -1.51
C GLU A 56 4.11 21.59 -1.65
N PRO A 57 3.39 20.56 -2.20
CA PRO A 57 2.11 20.61 -2.91
C PRO A 57 0.90 20.76 -1.99
N TYR A 58 0.98 20.34 -0.76
CA TYR A 58 0.03 20.59 0.33
C TYR A 58 0.77 21.11 1.56
N LYS A 59 0.05 21.56 2.58
CA LYS A 59 0.63 22.24 3.73
C LYS A 59 1.41 21.26 4.60
N HIS A 60 2.72 21.46 4.70
CA HIS A 60 3.66 20.66 5.49
C HIS A 60 4.74 21.53 6.12
N GLN A 61 5.41 21.03 7.14
CA GLN A 61 6.55 21.70 7.80
C GLN A 61 7.66 20.71 8.08
N VAL A 62 8.88 21.22 7.97
CA VAL A 62 10.09 20.53 8.40
C VAL A 62 10.76 21.36 9.48
N ILE A 63 11.06 20.75 10.64
CA ILE A 63 11.79 21.37 11.75
C ILE A 63 13.05 20.57 12.01
N SER A 64 14.21 21.21 11.97
CA SER A 64 15.51 20.57 12.25
C SER A 64 16.45 21.56 12.92
N PRO A 65 17.09 21.20 14.06
CA PRO A 65 16.74 20.07 14.92
C PRO A 65 15.45 20.34 15.72
N LEU A 66 14.78 19.27 16.18
CA LEU A 66 13.58 19.38 17.01
C LEU A 66 13.89 19.18 18.50
N ILE A 67 14.53 18.07 18.82
CA ILE A 67 14.73 17.56 20.20
C ILE A 67 16.13 18.01 20.70
N ASP A 68 16.30 18.05 22.02
CA ASP A 68 17.63 18.13 22.61
C ASP A 68 18.50 16.95 22.14
N ASP A 69 19.69 17.26 21.60
CA ASP A 69 20.53 16.25 20.93
C ASP A 69 20.95 15.11 21.89
N ALA A 70 21.28 15.46 23.14
CA ALA A 70 21.68 14.45 24.11
C ALA A 70 20.53 13.49 24.45
N LEU A 71 19.32 14.02 24.62
CA LEU A 71 18.14 13.21 24.83
C LEU A 71 17.89 12.28 23.64
N LEU A 72 17.92 12.80 22.41
CA LEU A 72 17.59 11.99 21.23
C LEU A 72 18.64 10.90 20.97
N ARG A 73 19.93 11.16 21.25
CA ARG A 73 20.98 10.12 21.21
C ARG A 73 20.70 9.00 22.22
N SER A 74 20.34 9.36 23.47
CA SER A 74 19.96 8.36 24.47
C SER A 74 18.73 7.54 24.03
N VAL A 75 17.72 8.18 23.44
CA VAL A 75 16.54 7.49 22.88
C VAL A 75 16.96 6.48 21.81
N ARG A 76 17.82 6.88 20.88
CA ARG A 76 18.30 6.00 19.81
C ARG A 76 19.08 4.80 20.35
N ASP A 77 19.92 5.01 21.35
CA ASP A 77 20.70 3.94 21.97
C ASP A 77 19.78 2.98 22.74
N GLU A 78 18.82 3.49 23.53
CA GLU A 78 17.81 2.66 24.21
C GLU A 78 17.02 1.79 23.23
N ILE A 79 16.58 2.37 22.09
CA ILE A 79 15.85 1.66 21.04
C ILE A 79 16.71 0.52 20.48
N ARG A 80 17.96 0.80 20.12
CA ARG A 80 18.87 -0.18 19.52
C ARG A 80 19.20 -1.35 20.43
N GLU A 81 19.23 -1.10 21.73
CA GLU A 81 19.61 -2.08 22.74
C GLU A 81 18.42 -2.90 23.26
N ASN A 82 17.21 -2.33 23.26
CA ASN A 82 16.11 -2.90 24.02
C ASN A 82 14.80 -3.07 23.23
N VAL A 83 14.66 -2.55 22.02
CA VAL A 83 13.42 -2.67 21.22
C VAL A 83 13.57 -3.72 20.14
N HIS A 84 12.62 -4.64 20.11
CA HIS A 84 12.50 -5.62 19.04
C HIS A 84 11.66 -5.04 17.89
N PHE A 85 11.97 -5.45 16.66
CA PHE A 85 11.25 -5.03 15.47
C PHE A 85 10.71 -6.25 14.74
N THR A 86 9.41 -6.22 14.44
CA THR A 86 8.77 -7.23 13.61
C THR A 86 8.80 -6.78 12.15
N PRO A 87 9.24 -7.62 11.22
CA PRO A 87 9.07 -7.35 9.81
C PRO A 87 7.57 -7.34 9.48
N LYS A 88 7.13 -6.32 8.76
CA LYS A 88 5.76 -6.19 8.27
C LYS A 88 5.79 -5.90 6.78
N GLU A 89 4.98 -6.63 6.04
CA GLU A 89 4.85 -6.45 4.60
C GLU A 89 3.38 -6.57 4.20
N THR A 90 2.91 -5.60 3.43
CA THR A 90 1.56 -5.57 2.86
C THR A 90 1.64 -5.29 1.36
N ASP A 91 0.51 -4.98 0.74
CA ASP A 91 0.43 -4.51 -0.64
C ASP A 91 1.15 -3.17 -0.87
N ILE A 92 1.20 -2.30 0.16
CA ILE A 92 1.77 -0.95 0.03
C ILE A 92 3.08 -0.71 0.79
N TYR A 93 3.49 -1.56 1.71
CA TYR A 93 4.75 -1.33 2.45
C TYR A 93 5.52 -2.61 2.76
N LYS A 94 6.83 -2.42 2.94
CA LYS A 94 7.77 -3.37 3.53
C LYS A 94 8.63 -2.61 4.52
N ILE A 95 8.49 -2.91 5.82
CA ILE A 95 9.13 -2.20 6.93
C ILE A 95 9.45 -3.15 8.08
N HIS A 96 10.23 -2.65 9.03
CA HIS A 96 10.34 -3.25 10.37
C HIS A 96 9.73 -2.28 11.38
N GLN A 97 8.78 -2.73 12.17
CA GLN A 97 8.02 -1.88 13.09
C GLN A 97 8.09 -2.40 14.52
N SER A 98 8.17 -1.49 15.49
CA SER A 98 7.95 -1.80 16.92
C SER A 98 6.46 -1.97 17.18
N GLY A 99 6.12 -2.45 18.38
CA GLY A 99 4.76 -2.27 18.92
C GLY A 99 4.40 -0.79 19.10
N ASP A 100 3.12 -0.50 19.33
CA ASP A 100 2.66 0.88 19.58
C ASP A 100 3.25 1.41 20.90
N LEU A 101 3.93 2.55 20.81
CA LEU A 101 4.53 3.21 21.97
C LEU A 101 3.49 3.79 22.94
N ALA A 102 2.21 3.84 22.55
CA ALA A 102 1.11 4.13 23.50
C ALA A 102 1.06 3.10 24.64
N ASN A 103 1.45 1.86 24.36
CA ASN A 103 1.41 0.74 25.30
C ASN A 103 2.64 0.65 26.22
N LEU A 104 3.62 1.58 26.13
CA LEU A 104 4.78 1.61 27.03
C LEU A 104 4.38 1.63 28.52
N ASP A 105 3.26 2.27 28.87
CA ASP A 105 2.78 2.31 30.27
C ASP A 105 2.28 0.94 30.78
N GLY A 106 2.05 -0.01 29.90
CA GLY A 106 1.64 -1.39 30.21
C GLY A 106 2.82 -2.34 30.48
N LEU A 107 4.05 -1.91 30.21
CA LEU A 107 5.24 -2.72 30.45
C LEU A 107 5.52 -2.90 31.93
N ASP A 108 6.19 -4.01 32.30
CA ASP A 108 6.71 -4.18 33.64
C ASP A 108 7.80 -3.13 33.96
N ASP A 109 8.00 -2.89 35.26
CA ASP A 109 8.94 -1.87 35.72
C ASP A 109 10.37 -2.12 35.22
N GLY A 110 10.80 -3.39 35.08
CA GLY A 110 12.14 -3.75 34.63
C GLY A 110 12.37 -3.48 33.15
N ALA A 111 11.35 -3.69 32.30
CA ALA A 111 11.39 -3.34 30.88
C ALA A 111 11.37 -1.81 30.70
N LEU A 112 10.52 -1.12 31.46
CA LEU A 112 10.39 0.33 31.36
C LEU A 112 11.64 1.08 31.86
N GLU A 113 12.35 0.54 32.87
CA GLU A 113 13.64 1.06 33.35
C GLU A 113 14.74 1.09 32.28
N LYS A 114 14.61 0.29 31.22
CA LYS A 114 15.53 0.26 30.09
C LYS A 114 15.23 1.34 29.03
N LEU A 115 14.08 2.02 29.10
CA LEU A 115 13.58 2.96 28.10
C LEU A 115 13.20 4.34 28.67
N PRO A 116 13.92 4.89 29.66
CA PRO A 116 13.52 6.14 30.31
C PRO A 116 13.54 7.34 29.34
N SER A 117 14.45 7.38 28.38
CA SER A 117 14.55 8.46 27.41
C SER A 117 13.47 8.35 26.34
N LEU A 118 13.15 7.14 25.89
CA LEU A 118 12.07 6.89 24.94
C LEU A 118 10.71 7.26 25.54
N LEU A 119 10.44 6.85 26.77
CA LEU A 119 9.23 7.25 27.52
C LEU A 119 9.13 8.77 27.62
N LYS A 120 10.24 9.42 27.99
CA LYS A 120 10.31 10.88 28.08
C LYS A 120 10.07 11.57 26.74
N LEU A 121 10.59 11.03 25.65
CA LEU A 121 10.35 11.54 24.31
C LEU A 121 8.87 11.44 23.94
N ARG A 122 8.23 10.28 24.13
CA ARG A 122 6.79 10.08 23.91
C ARG A 122 5.98 11.13 24.67
N ASP A 123 6.21 11.25 25.97
CA ASP A 123 5.46 12.18 26.83
C ASP A 123 5.70 13.65 26.43
N ALA A 124 6.90 13.99 25.96
CA ALA A 124 7.19 15.32 25.47
C ALA A 124 6.43 15.63 24.15
N LEU A 125 6.41 14.70 23.20
CA LEU A 125 5.69 14.87 21.93
C LEU A 125 4.17 15.01 22.13
N TYR A 126 3.59 14.28 23.11
CA TYR A 126 2.16 14.37 23.43
C TYR A 126 1.84 15.36 24.56
N SER A 127 2.82 16.14 25.02
CA SER A 127 2.58 17.20 26.02
C SER A 127 1.62 18.28 25.51
N SER A 128 0.89 18.91 26.42
CA SER A 128 -0.02 20.02 26.06
C SER A 128 0.70 21.15 25.33
N SER A 129 1.92 21.49 25.75
CA SER A 129 2.73 22.54 25.12
C SER A 129 3.08 22.22 23.68
N PHE A 130 3.48 20.97 23.36
CA PHE A 130 3.84 20.60 21.97
C PHE A 130 2.62 20.40 21.08
N ARG A 131 1.54 19.78 21.57
CA ARG A 131 0.28 19.67 20.82
C ARG A 131 -0.26 21.04 20.41
N LYS A 132 -0.30 22.00 21.34
CA LYS A 132 -0.68 23.39 21.04
C LYS A 132 0.26 24.07 20.05
N TYR A 133 1.56 23.77 20.11
CA TYR A 133 2.54 24.28 19.16
C TYR A 133 2.27 23.77 17.74
N VAL A 134 2.05 22.47 17.59
CA VAL A 134 1.70 21.84 16.30
C VAL A 134 0.35 22.37 15.80
N ALA A 135 -0.68 22.39 16.64
CA ALA A 135 -2.00 22.90 16.30
C ALA A 135 -1.96 24.36 15.80
N LYS A 136 -1.08 25.18 16.41
CA LYS A 136 -0.91 26.58 16.00
C LYS A 136 -0.23 26.73 14.65
N ILE A 137 0.75 25.88 14.34
CA ILE A 137 1.44 25.88 13.03
C ILE A 137 0.50 25.40 11.94
N THR A 138 -0.20 24.28 12.17
CA THR A 138 -1.03 23.62 11.16
C THR A 138 -2.40 24.26 10.98
N GLY A 139 -2.89 24.95 12.01
CA GLY A 139 -4.28 25.43 12.02
C GLY A 139 -5.31 24.29 12.21
N SER A 140 -4.89 23.11 12.66
CA SER A 140 -5.73 21.91 12.78
C SER A 140 -6.84 22.01 13.84
N GLY A 141 -6.80 23.01 14.71
CA GLY A 141 -7.62 23.08 15.93
C GLY A 141 -7.02 22.27 17.08
N GLU A 142 -7.83 22.00 18.11
CA GLU A 142 -7.36 21.21 19.26
C GLU A 142 -7.03 19.78 18.86
N LEU A 143 -6.02 19.22 19.54
CA LEU A 143 -5.52 17.84 19.32
C LEU A 143 -5.70 17.04 20.61
N SER A 144 -6.07 15.77 20.48
CA SER A 144 -6.30 14.88 21.60
C SER A 144 -5.09 14.79 22.55
N GLY A 145 -5.35 14.83 23.83
CA GLY A 145 -4.38 14.54 24.89
C GLY A 145 -4.47 13.13 25.42
N ARG A 146 -5.46 12.36 24.98
CA ARG A 146 -5.73 11.00 25.45
C ARG A 146 -5.27 9.94 24.47
N LYS A 147 -5.57 10.13 23.18
CA LYS A 147 -5.22 9.17 22.15
C LYS A 147 -3.80 9.41 21.65
N THR A 148 -2.94 8.43 21.90
CA THR A 148 -1.56 8.38 21.41
C THR A 148 -1.50 7.30 20.34
N ASP A 149 -0.88 7.59 19.22
CA ASP A 149 -0.72 6.69 18.09
C ASP A 149 0.68 6.94 17.51
N MET A 150 1.65 6.09 17.84
CA MET A 150 3.03 6.22 17.39
C MET A 150 3.80 4.91 17.47
N ALA A 151 4.65 4.67 16.49
CA ALA A 151 5.53 3.52 16.44
C ALA A 151 6.93 3.90 15.95
N ILE A 152 7.91 3.05 16.21
CA ILE A 152 9.24 3.17 15.61
C ILE A 152 9.24 2.33 14.34
N ASN A 153 9.50 2.98 13.22
CA ASN A 153 9.64 2.34 11.92
C ASN A 153 11.11 2.35 11.50
N VAL A 154 11.59 1.19 11.07
CA VAL A 154 12.95 0.99 10.56
C VAL A 154 12.85 0.51 9.12
N TYR A 155 13.44 1.29 8.23
CA TYR A 155 13.60 0.94 6.83
C TYR A 155 15.06 0.57 6.60
N THR A 156 15.30 -0.66 6.20
CA THR A 156 16.58 -1.19 5.73
C THR A 156 16.56 -1.23 4.19
N PRO A 157 17.67 -1.54 3.51
CA PRO A 157 17.66 -1.70 2.06
C PRO A 157 16.53 -2.63 1.57
N GLY A 158 15.76 -2.16 0.58
CA GLY A 158 14.55 -2.81 0.05
C GLY A 158 13.24 -2.39 0.73
N CYS A 159 13.29 -1.75 1.90
CA CYS A 159 12.08 -1.26 2.58
C CYS A 159 11.55 0.02 1.95
N HIS A 160 10.22 0.13 1.88
CA HIS A 160 9.48 1.24 1.27
C HIS A 160 8.07 1.36 1.86
N LEU A 161 7.39 2.46 1.55
CA LEU A 161 5.96 2.65 1.80
C LEU A 161 5.36 3.42 0.63
N LEU A 162 4.42 2.82 -0.07
CA LEU A 162 3.84 3.37 -1.30
C LEU A 162 2.86 4.52 -1.02
N CYS A 163 2.42 5.18 -2.08
CA CYS A 163 1.58 6.38 -2.03
C CYS A 163 0.24 6.14 -1.32
N HIS A 164 -0.07 6.99 -0.33
CA HIS A 164 -1.28 6.98 0.49
C HIS A 164 -1.51 8.37 1.08
N ASP A 165 -2.64 8.62 1.73
CA ASP A 165 -3.02 9.93 2.29
C ASP A 165 -3.12 10.00 3.82
N ASP A 166 -2.86 8.91 4.54
CA ASP A 166 -2.94 8.78 6.01
C ASP A 166 -4.34 8.96 6.63
N VAL A 167 -5.40 8.94 5.82
CA VAL A 167 -6.76 9.15 6.32
C VAL A 167 -7.32 7.85 6.89
N ILE A 168 -7.07 7.63 8.16
CA ILE A 168 -7.57 6.49 8.92
C ILE A 168 -8.16 7.01 10.24
N GLY A 169 -9.41 6.66 10.51
CA GLY A 169 -10.09 6.99 11.75
C GLY A 169 -9.97 8.48 12.15
N SER A 170 -9.55 8.75 13.35
CA SER A 170 -9.46 10.10 13.92
C SER A 170 -8.12 10.83 13.74
N ARG A 171 -7.22 10.34 12.87
CA ARG A 171 -5.92 10.95 12.58
C ARG A 171 -6.07 12.36 12.03
N LYS A 172 -5.38 13.33 12.65
CA LYS A 172 -5.52 14.76 12.31
C LYS A 172 -4.23 15.42 11.82
N VAL A 173 -3.10 15.07 12.42
CA VAL A 173 -1.78 15.54 11.99
C VAL A 173 -0.82 14.37 11.99
N SER A 174 -0.24 14.06 10.84
CA SER A 174 0.82 13.06 10.69
C SER A 174 2.18 13.67 10.96
N TYR A 175 3.07 12.91 11.60
CA TYR A 175 4.45 13.33 11.82
C TYR A 175 5.45 12.19 11.72
N ILE A 176 6.68 12.53 11.31
CA ILE A 176 7.83 11.63 11.28
C ILE A 176 9.01 12.35 11.95
N LEU A 177 9.52 11.80 13.05
CA LEU A 177 10.75 12.25 13.69
C LEU A 177 11.88 11.28 13.35
N TYR A 178 12.87 11.73 12.60
CA TYR A 178 13.97 10.89 12.14
C TYR A 178 15.05 10.68 13.19
N LEU A 179 15.43 9.41 13.37
CA LEU A 179 16.51 8.92 14.22
C LEU A 179 17.58 8.21 13.39
N THR A 180 17.92 8.75 12.22
CA THR A 180 19.03 8.27 11.39
C THR A 180 20.35 8.29 12.16
N ASP A 181 21.45 7.86 11.58
CA ASP A 181 22.71 7.92 12.28
C ASP A 181 23.15 9.38 12.52
N PRO A 182 23.42 9.79 13.79
CA PRO A 182 23.81 11.16 14.11
C PRO A 182 25.21 11.52 13.62
N ASP A 183 26.07 10.54 13.37
CA ASP A 183 27.48 10.72 13.03
C ASP A 183 27.77 10.37 11.58
N ILE A 184 26.84 9.70 10.89
CA ILE A 184 26.88 9.38 9.45
C ILE A 184 25.67 10.04 8.79
N PRO A 185 25.81 11.25 8.22
CA PRO A 185 24.71 11.96 7.57
C PRO A 185 24.09 11.14 6.44
N TRP A 186 22.77 11.11 6.39
CA TRP A 186 22.03 10.44 5.33
C TRP A 186 22.33 11.11 3.98
N LYS A 187 22.48 10.30 2.94
CA LYS A 187 22.70 10.79 1.59
C LYS A 187 21.45 10.55 0.73
N GLU A 188 21.14 11.49 -0.13
CA GLU A 188 19.99 11.39 -1.06
C GLU A 188 20.08 10.15 -1.96
N GLU A 189 21.30 9.78 -2.39
CA GLU A 189 21.56 8.58 -3.22
C GLU A 189 21.20 7.25 -2.55
N TRP A 190 20.91 7.25 -1.24
CA TRP A 190 20.49 6.07 -0.50
C TRP A 190 18.97 5.86 -0.54
N GLY A 191 18.22 6.78 -1.17
CA GLY A 191 16.76 6.76 -1.15
C GLY A 191 16.17 7.06 0.23
N GLY A 192 15.01 6.49 0.52
CA GLY A 192 14.33 6.64 1.82
C GLY A 192 13.73 8.01 2.08
N ALA A 193 13.63 8.86 1.07
CA ALA A 193 13.03 10.18 1.18
C ALA A 193 11.51 10.11 1.41
N LEU A 194 10.96 11.07 2.14
CA LEU A 194 9.52 11.34 2.14
C LEU A 194 9.22 12.16 0.87
N ARG A 195 8.35 11.64 -0.02
CA ARG A 195 7.97 12.29 -1.26
C ARG A 195 6.50 12.69 -1.21
N LEU A 196 6.20 13.91 -1.64
CA LEU A 196 4.86 14.50 -1.60
C LEU A 196 4.33 14.66 -3.02
N PHE A 197 3.06 14.26 -3.21
CA PHE A 197 2.39 14.29 -4.51
C PHE A 197 1.44 15.47 -4.61
N PRO A 198 1.46 16.24 -5.70
CA PRO A 198 0.40 17.18 -6.01
C PRO A 198 -0.86 16.42 -6.41
N THR A 199 -2.00 17.08 -6.32
CA THR A 199 -3.30 16.50 -6.69
C THR A 199 -3.92 17.25 -7.84
N LYS A 200 -4.79 16.56 -8.59
CA LYS A 200 -5.61 17.13 -9.67
C LYS A 200 -7.06 16.87 -9.39
N GLU A 201 -7.90 17.87 -9.72
CA GLU A 201 -9.36 17.73 -9.67
C GLU A 201 -9.84 17.22 -11.03
N PHE A 202 -10.65 16.17 -11.00
CA PHE A 202 -11.40 15.68 -12.14
C PHE A 202 -12.88 15.96 -11.92
N GLU A 203 -13.56 16.38 -12.95
CA GLU A 203 -15.01 16.53 -12.98
C GLU A 203 -15.55 15.58 -14.04
N ASP A 204 -16.45 14.69 -13.64
CA ASP A 204 -17.05 13.72 -14.54
C ASP A 204 -18.22 14.30 -15.34
N GLU A 205 -18.83 13.47 -16.20
CA GLU A 205 -19.96 13.87 -17.03
C GLU A 205 -21.20 14.27 -16.21
N ASP A 206 -21.31 13.78 -14.97
CA ASP A 206 -22.39 14.10 -14.03
C ASP A 206 -22.05 15.32 -13.15
N GLY A 207 -20.88 15.95 -13.36
CA GLY A 207 -20.42 17.11 -12.60
C GLY A 207 -19.86 16.77 -11.21
N VAL A 208 -19.59 15.48 -10.92
CA VAL A 208 -18.98 15.04 -9.66
C VAL A 208 -17.49 15.31 -9.72
N LYS A 209 -16.97 16.00 -8.71
CA LYS A 209 -15.56 16.34 -8.59
C LYS A 209 -14.81 15.34 -7.72
N THR A 210 -13.75 14.75 -8.25
CA THR A 210 -12.85 13.83 -7.55
C THR A 210 -11.43 14.36 -7.57
N ILE A 211 -10.74 14.26 -6.43
CA ILE A 211 -9.35 14.68 -6.29
C ILE A 211 -8.48 13.43 -6.28
N VAL A 212 -7.52 13.37 -7.19
CA VAL A 212 -6.57 12.26 -7.29
C VAL A 212 -5.13 12.76 -7.28
N PRO A 213 -4.16 11.98 -6.75
CA PRO A 213 -2.76 12.36 -6.80
C PRO A 213 -2.21 12.31 -8.23
N ASP A 214 -1.32 13.23 -8.53
CA ASP A 214 -0.51 13.17 -9.76
C ASP A 214 0.50 12.01 -9.65
N PRO A 215 0.82 11.29 -10.72
CA PRO A 215 1.85 10.25 -10.68
C PRO A 215 3.26 10.77 -10.36
N ASP A 216 3.54 12.03 -10.64
CA ASP A 216 4.85 12.63 -10.39
C ASP A 216 4.88 13.37 -9.05
N THR A 217 5.94 13.15 -8.27
CA THR A 217 6.17 13.88 -7.01
C THR A 217 6.67 15.29 -7.29
N SER A 218 6.26 16.26 -6.48
CA SER A 218 6.69 17.65 -6.61
C SER A 218 7.60 18.11 -5.46
N LYS A 219 7.67 17.36 -4.37
CA LYS A 219 8.51 17.66 -3.22
C LYS A 219 9.16 16.39 -2.67
N ILE A 220 10.47 16.44 -2.49
CA ILE A 220 11.28 15.37 -1.91
C ILE A 220 11.90 15.92 -0.62
N ILE A 221 11.79 15.17 0.48
CA ILE A 221 12.31 15.52 1.81
C ILE A 221 13.19 14.37 2.28
N PRO A 222 14.51 14.44 2.08
CA PRO A 222 15.43 13.42 2.57
C PRO A 222 15.38 13.31 4.11
N PRO A 223 15.55 12.12 4.69
CA PRO A 223 15.64 11.98 6.12
C PRO A 223 16.95 12.60 6.66
N ALA A 224 16.88 13.19 7.85
CA ALA A 224 18.05 13.71 8.52
C ALA A 224 17.93 13.52 10.04
N TRP A 225 19.07 13.37 10.72
CA TRP A 225 19.10 13.28 12.18
C TRP A 225 18.35 14.43 12.85
N ASN A 226 17.47 14.10 13.81
CA ASN A 226 16.72 15.07 14.61
C ASN A 226 15.82 16.02 13.78
N GLN A 227 15.34 15.53 12.63
CA GLN A 227 14.40 16.24 11.78
C GLN A 227 12.99 15.75 12.04
N LEU A 228 12.04 16.66 12.23
CA LEU A 228 10.61 16.40 12.25
C LEU A 228 10.00 16.90 10.95
N SER A 229 9.29 16.02 10.24
CA SER A 229 8.38 16.38 9.14
C SER A 229 6.94 16.14 9.61
N PHE A 230 6.01 17.07 9.34
CA PHE A 230 4.60 16.90 9.70
C PHE A 230 3.66 17.70 8.80
N PHE A 231 2.43 17.23 8.70
CA PHE A 231 1.36 17.88 7.94
C PHE A 231 -0.01 17.57 8.57
N ALA A 232 -0.98 18.46 8.36
CA ALA A 232 -2.37 18.13 8.67
C ALA A 232 -2.87 17.12 7.63
N VAL A 233 -3.42 16.01 8.09
CA VAL A 233 -4.06 15.00 7.24
C VAL A 233 -5.25 15.65 6.56
N GLN A 234 -5.32 15.56 5.24
CA GLN A 234 -6.38 16.11 4.41
C GLN A 234 -6.88 15.02 3.46
N PRO A 235 -8.12 14.53 3.66
CA PRO A 235 -8.67 13.47 2.83
C PRO A 235 -8.57 13.78 1.34
N GLY A 236 -8.02 12.82 0.57
CA GLY A 236 -7.84 12.95 -0.86
C GLY A 236 -6.81 14.00 -1.30
N GLN A 237 -5.99 14.56 -0.40
CA GLN A 237 -5.02 15.60 -0.74
C GLN A 237 -3.61 15.36 -0.21
N SER A 238 -3.46 14.79 1.00
CA SER A 238 -2.16 14.64 1.66
C SER A 238 -1.36 13.42 1.20
N PHE A 239 -1.38 13.14 -0.09
CA PHE A 239 -0.71 11.97 -0.67
C PHE A 239 0.81 12.07 -0.56
N HIS A 240 1.39 10.99 -0.05
CA HIS A 240 2.83 10.87 0.13
C HIS A 240 3.27 9.41 0.09
N ASP A 241 4.56 9.20 -0.07
CA ASP A 241 5.20 7.90 0.04
C ASP A 241 6.54 8.00 0.77
N VAL A 242 7.12 6.84 1.11
CA VAL A 242 8.50 6.72 1.52
C VAL A 242 9.24 5.93 0.45
N GLU A 243 10.14 6.62 -0.21
CA GLU A 243 11.02 6.04 -1.23
C GLU A 243 11.77 4.82 -0.67
N GLU A 244 12.01 3.82 -1.51
CA GLU A 244 12.82 2.65 -1.14
C GLU A 244 14.18 3.08 -0.59
N VAL A 245 14.62 2.46 0.50
CA VAL A 245 16.02 2.55 0.93
C VAL A 245 16.85 1.64 0.03
N TYR A 246 17.74 2.22 -0.74
CA TYR A 246 18.46 1.50 -1.78
C TYR A 246 19.59 0.63 -1.24
N HIS A 247 19.74 -0.54 -1.84
CA HIS A 247 20.86 -1.44 -1.54
C HIS A 247 22.20 -0.76 -1.84
N ALA A 248 23.24 -1.13 -1.07
CA ALA A 248 24.60 -0.73 -1.36
C ALA A 248 25.21 -1.67 -2.41
N ALA A 249 26.27 -1.22 -3.06
CA ALA A 249 26.96 -2.01 -4.07
C ALA A 249 27.53 -3.33 -3.52
N ASP A 250 27.90 -3.34 -2.24
CA ASP A 250 28.41 -4.54 -1.54
C ASP A 250 28.27 -4.40 -0.01
N LYS A 251 28.47 -5.51 0.73
CA LYS A 251 28.43 -5.56 2.20
C LYS A 251 29.43 -4.59 2.87
N LYS A 252 30.57 -4.33 2.22
CA LYS A 252 31.61 -3.42 2.74
C LYS A 252 31.16 -1.97 2.63
N GLN A 253 30.54 -1.60 1.51
CA GLN A 253 29.94 -0.27 1.33
C GLN A 253 28.77 -0.08 2.29
N LEU A 254 27.88 -1.08 2.43
CA LEU A 254 26.77 -1.04 3.37
C LEU A 254 27.24 -0.77 4.81
N LYS A 255 28.30 -1.47 5.25
CA LYS A 255 28.90 -1.26 6.57
C LYS A 255 29.49 0.16 6.72
N LYS A 256 30.14 0.69 5.69
CA LYS A 256 30.68 2.06 5.67
C LYS A 256 29.58 3.11 5.74
N ASP A 257 28.43 2.83 5.13
CA ASP A 257 27.25 3.68 5.13
C ASP A 257 26.38 3.52 6.41
N GLY A 258 26.92 2.87 7.46
CA GLY A 258 26.18 2.66 8.73
C GLY A 258 24.99 1.70 8.61
N GLY A 259 24.97 0.84 7.58
CA GLY A 259 23.88 -0.09 7.30
C GLY A 259 22.70 0.51 6.53
N ARG A 260 22.73 1.80 6.20
CA ARG A 260 21.62 2.55 5.58
C ARG A 260 20.32 2.35 6.33
N ILE A 261 20.37 2.49 7.65
CA ILE A 261 19.21 2.30 8.52
C ILE A 261 18.45 3.62 8.64
N ARG A 262 17.28 3.71 8.00
CA ARG A 262 16.35 4.82 8.15
C ARG A 262 15.39 4.53 9.30
N MET A 263 15.79 4.87 10.51
CA MET A 263 14.96 4.78 11.70
C MET A 263 14.18 6.08 11.90
N ALA A 264 12.91 5.97 12.26
CA ALA A 264 12.08 7.13 12.60
C ALA A 264 11.01 6.72 13.62
N VAL A 265 10.59 7.68 14.44
CA VAL A 265 9.34 7.61 15.19
C VAL A 265 8.27 8.27 14.32
N SER A 266 7.31 7.48 13.87
CA SER A 266 6.15 7.97 13.12
C SER A 266 4.91 7.93 14.02
N GLY A 267 4.01 8.89 13.85
CA GLY A 267 2.81 8.92 14.66
C GLY A 267 1.81 9.97 14.18
N TRP A 268 0.67 9.96 14.85
CA TRP A 268 -0.44 10.84 14.53
C TRP A 268 -0.98 11.52 15.78
N PHE A 269 -1.25 12.80 15.65
CA PHE A 269 -2.13 13.51 16.57
C PHE A 269 -3.55 13.36 16.08
N HIS A 270 -4.45 13.00 17.01
CA HIS A 270 -5.85 12.75 16.73
C HIS A 270 -6.72 13.95 17.02
N ILE A 271 -7.94 13.96 16.46
CA ILE A 271 -9.00 14.87 16.88
C ILE A 271 -9.35 14.63 18.36
N PRO A 272 -9.91 15.63 19.09
CA PRO A 272 -10.34 15.45 20.45
C PRO A 272 -11.31 14.28 20.61
N GLN A 273 -11.08 13.43 21.59
CA GLN A 273 -11.89 12.25 21.91
C GLN A 273 -13.08 12.62 22.80
N ILE A 274 -14.04 11.71 22.97
CA ILE A 274 -15.22 11.90 23.84
C ILE A 274 -14.79 12.41 25.22
N GLY A 275 -15.35 13.55 25.64
CA GLY A 275 -15.05 14.20 26.92
C GLY A 275 -13.79 15.06 26.94
N GLU A 276 -13.16 15.31 25.78
CA GLU A 276 -12.12 16.34 25.63
C GLU A 276 -12.71 17.64 25.08
N GLU A 277 -12.03 18.75 25.39
CA GLU A 277 -12.38 20.06 24.83
C GLU A 277 -12.22 20.06 23.31
N GLY A 278 -13.24 20.51 22.59
CA GLY A 278 -13.24 20.52 21.12
C GLY A 278 -13.76 19.23 20.46
N TYR A 279 -14.22 18.24 21.24
CA TYR A 279 -14.87 17.05 20.68
C TYR A 279 -16.13 17.40 19.88
N VAL A 280 -16.25 16.84 18.68
CA VAL A 280 -17.43 16.97 17.80
C VAL A 280 -17.89 15.58 17.40
N LYS A 281 -19.13 15.22 17.78
CA LYS A 281 -19.73 13.92 17.40
C LYS A 281 -19.86 13.83 15.86
N GLY A 282 -19.50 12.70 15.28
CA GLY A 282 -19.58 12.45 13.84
C GLY A 282 -18.48 13.16 13.02
N ALA A 283 -17.43 13.67 13.68
CA ALA A 283 -16.32 14.32 12.99
C ALA A 283 -15.45 13.30 12.24
N GLU A 284 -15.33 12.10 12.78
CA GLU A 284 -14.51 11.01 12.23
C GLU A 284 -15.10 10.47 10.92
N GLU A 285 -16.39 10.18 10.89
CA GLU A 285 -17.10 9.70 9.71
C GLU A 285 -17.06 10.74 8.55
N LYS A 286 -17.25 12.01 8.89
CA LYS A 286 -17.12 13.09 7.90
C LYS A 286 -15.72 13.27 7.38
N TRP A 287 -14.72 12.97 8.18
CA TRP A 287 -13.33 13.10 7.84
C TRP A 287 -12.88 12.01 6.88
N GLY A 288 -13.31 10.74 7.11
CA GLY A 288 -12.95 9.58 6.32
C GLY A 288 -13.61 9.47 4.93
N ALA A 289 -14.73 10.17 4.70
CA ALA A 289 -15.58 9.99 3.52
C ALA A 289 -14.88 10.15 2.14
N ASN A 290 -13.73 10.81 2.07
CA ASN A 290 -12.98 11.04 0.83
C ASN A 290 -11.54 10.49 0.91
N SER A 291 -11.27 9.51 1.76
CA SER A 291 -9.95 8.92 1.88
C SER A 291 -9.59 8.04 0.68
N SER A 292 -8.28 7.82 0.46
CA SER A 292 -7.80 6.84 -0.52
C SER A 292 -8.30 5.43 -0.21
N LEU A 293 -8.44 5.11 1.09
CA LEU A 293 -9.02 3.85 1.55
C LEU A 293 -10.47 3.67 1.06
N MET A 294 -11.33 4.68 1.24
CA MET A 294 -12.70 4.64 0.73
C MET A 294 -12.75 4.54 -0.80
N GLN A 295 -11.80 5.16 -1.50
CA GLN A 295 -11.68 5.02 -2.95
C GLN A 295 -11.25 3.63 -3.40
N LEU A 296 -10.53 2.89 -2.55
CA LEU A 296 -10.16 1.50 -2.82
C LEU A 296 -11.32 0.53 -2.53
N GLN A 297 -12.11 0.78 -1.49
CA GLN A 297 -13.27 -0.03 -1.10
C GLN A 297 -14.50 0.18 -2.00
N GLY A 298 -14.78 1.42 -2.40
CA GLY A 298 -15.85 1.72 -3.34
C GLY A 298 -15.48 1.28 -4.76
N ASN A 299 -16.45 1.29 -5.69
CA ASN A 299 -16.16 1.10 -7.11
C ASN A 299 -15.92 2.44 -7.82
N PRO A 300 -14.80 3.08 -7.71
CA PRO A 300 -14.46 4.23 -8.50
C PRO A 300 -13.44 3.87 -9.57
N ALA A 301 -13.64 2.76 -10.29
CA ALA A 301 -12.90 2.47 -11.52
C ALA A 301 -13.11 3.55 -12.58
N LYS A 302 -14.11 4.41 -12.39
CA LYS A 302 -14.48 5.51 -13.29
C LYS A 302 -13.33 6.47 -13.62
N TYR A 303 -12.38 6.64 -12.70
CA TYR A 303 -11.22 7.53 -12.89
C TYR A 303 -9.89 6.79 -12.99
N ASP A 304 -9.95 5.47 -13.02
CA ASP A 304 -8.75 4.64 -13.11
C ASP A 304 -8.31 4.49 -14.56
N PHE A 305 -7.02 4.65 -14.82
CA PHE A 305 -6.41 4.41 -16.12
C PHE A 305 -5.31 3.35 -15.96
N PRO A 306 -5.35 2.27 -16.75
CA PRO A 306 -6.32 1.98 -17.81
C PRO A 306 -7.72 1.71 -17.28
N SER A 307 -8.73 2.10 -18.05
CA SER A 307 -10.11 1.75 -17.75
C SER A 307 -10.29 0.23 -17.87
N GLN A 308 -10.87 -0.38 -16.84
CA GLN A 308 -11.10 -1.83 -16.76
C GLN A 308 -12.50 -2.24 -17.26
N GLN A 309 -13.04 -1.54 -18.22
CA GLN A 309 -14.36 -1.91 -18.74
C GLN A 309 -14.29 -3.25 -19.49
N PRO A 310 -15.11 -4.25 -19.11
CA PRO A 310 -15.16 -5.52 -19.81
C PRO A 310 -15.69 -5.29 -21.22
N VAL A 311 -15.05 -5.90 -22.22
CA VAL A 311 -15.58 -5.99 -23.58
C VAL A 311 -16.26 -7.34 -23.72
N THR A 312 -17.52 -7.31 -24.09
CA THR A 312 -18.21 -8.52 -24.51
C THR A 312 -17.66 -8.93 -25.88
N VAL A 313 -16.99 -10.06 -25.93
CA VAL A 313 -16.65 -10.67 -27.23
C VAL A 313 -17.97 -11.16 -27.82
N GLU A 314 -18.45 -10.48 -28.87
CA GLU A 314 -19.63 -10.97 -29.60
C GLU A 314 -19.30 -12.37 -30.11
N GLU A 315 -20.01 -13.36 -29.64
CA GLU A 315 -19.99 -14.68 -30.25
C GLU A 315 -20.34 -14.49 -31.71
N SER A 316 -19.44 -14.89 -32.60
CA SER A 316 -19.72 -14.93 -34.03
C SER A 316 -21.06 -15.69 -34.20
N SER A 317 -22.09 -14.99 -34.71
CA SER A 317 -23.48 -15.47 -34.80
C SER A 317 -23.68 -16.54 -35.91
N THR A 318 -22.70 -17.39 -36.10
CA THR A 318 -22.94 -18.69 -36.68
C THR A 318 -23.57 -19.56 -35.61
N GLU A 319 -24.89 -19.80 -35.73
CA GLU A 319 -25.59 -20.85 -35.00
C GLU A 319 -24.69 -22.09 -35.01
N ARG A 320 -24.02 -22.35 -33.89
CA ARG A 320 -23.26 -23.59 -33.73
C ARG A 320 -24.29 -24.65 -33.48
N ASP A 321 -24.48 -25.54 -34.46
CA ASP A 321 -25.14 -26.80 -34.22
C ASP A 321 -24.39 -27.50 -33.07
N GLU A 322 -25.08 -27.91 -32.01
CA GLU A 322 -24.54 -28.52 -30.79
C GLU A 322 -23.72 -29.80 -31.02
N ASP A 323 -23.64 -30.28 -32.27
CA ASP A 323 -22.89 -31.48 -32.70
C ASP A 323 -21.54 -31.19 -33.36
N ASP A 324 -21.12 -29.93 -33.51
CA ASP A 324 -19.87 -29.56 -34.14
C ASP A 324 -18.79 -29.19 -33.11
N GLU A 325 -18.22 -30.17 -32.41
CA GLU A 325 -16.92 -30.08 -31.75
C GLU A 325 -15.81 -29.83 -32.81
N LYS A 326 -15.82 -28.66 -33.43
CA LYS A 326 -14.75 -28.26 -34.34
C LYS A 326 -13.53 -27.89 -33.51
N GLY A 327 -12.59 -28.82 -33.45
CA GLY A 327 -11.20 -28.51 -33.10
C GLY A 327 -10.63 -27.44 -34.03
N PHE A 328 -9.42 -26.95 -33.73
CA PHE A 328 -8.72 -25.98 -34.58
C PHE A 328 -8.62 -26.49 -36.05
N GLU A 329 -8.94 -25.63 -36.99
CA GLU A 329 -8.68 -25.89 -38.40
C GLU A 329 -7.17 -25.76 -38.71
N GLU A 330 -6.71 -26.29 -39.83
CA GLU A 330 -5.29 -26.19 -40.23
C GLU A 330 -4.79 -24.73 -40.31
N ALA A 331 -5.66 -23.80 -40.72
CA ALA A 331 -5.35 -22.37 -40.75
C ALA A 331 -5.17 -21.76 -39.35
N ASP A 332 -5.92 -22.20 -38.39
CA ASP A 332 -5.81 -21.76 -37.00
C ASP A 332 -4.48 -22.26 -36.38
N LEU A 333 -4.16 -23.52 -36.63
CA LEU A 333 -2.90 -24.11 -36.20
C LEU A 333 -1.70 -23.43 -36.84
N ASP A 334 -1.75 -23.14 -38.14
CA ASP A 334 -0.70 -22.42 -38.86
C ASP A 334 -0.52 -20.99 -38.31
N PHE A 335 -1.60 -20.35 -37.88
CA PHE A 335 -1.57 -19.04 -37.22
C PHE A 335 -0.95 -19.16 -35.85
N LEU A 336 -1.44 -20.02 -34.98
CA LEU A 336 -1.00 -20.18 -33.59
C LEU A 336 0.47 -20.62 -33.48
N LEU A 337 0.93 -21.50 -34.38
CA LEU A 337 2.32 -21.96 -34.45
C LEU A 337 3.34 -20.85 -34.73
N GLN A 338 2.91 -19.69 -35.24
CA GLN A 338 3.79 -18.55 -35.39
C GLN A 338 4.19 -17.95 -34.03
N TYR A 339 3.34 -18.09 -33.04
CA TYR A 339 3.46 -17.43 -31.75
C TYR A 339 3.66 -18.42 -30.60
N MET A 340 3.00 -19.57 -30.62
CA MET A 340 2.97 -20.53 -29.54
C MET A 340 3.92 -21.71 -29.76
N ALA A 341 4.35 -22.30 -28.67
CA ALA A 341 5.09 -23.55 -28.71
C ALA A 341 4.15 -24.69 -29.12
N PRO A 342 4.56 -25.58 -30.06
CA PRO A 342 3.70 -26.65 -30.60
C PRO A 342 3.11 -27.56 -29.54
N THR A 343 3.80 -27.77 -28.44
CA THR A 343 3.36 -28.60 -27.31
C THR A 343 2.00 -28.20 -26.77
N TYR A 344 1.74 -26.90 -26.73
CA TYR A 344 0.45 -26.36 -26.22
C TYR A 344 -0.70 -26.43 -27.22
N LEU A 345 -0.46 -26.93 -28.42
CA LEU A 345 -1.47 -27.10 -29.46
C LEU A 345 -1.83 -28.57 -29.70
N THR A 346 -1.32 -29.49 -28.88
CA THR A 346 -1.66 -30.91 -28.95
C THR A 346 -2.88 -31.21 -28.09
N PRO A 347 -3.82 -32.08 -28.57
CA PRO A 347 -5.03 -32.42 -27.81
C PRO A 347 -4.72 -32.92 -26.38
N ASP A 348 -3.77 -33.83 -26.24
CA ASP A 348 -3.39 -34.40 -24.94
C ASP A 348 -2.91 -33.34 -23.94
N THR A 349 -2.19 -32.30 -24.40
CA THR A 349 -1.74 -31.21 -23.53
C THR A 349 -2.87 -30.27 -23.16
N LEU A 350 -3.77 -30.00 -24.10
CA LEU A 350 -4.94 -29.14 -23.85
C LEU A 350 -5.88 -29.82 -22.82
N GLU A 351 -6.10 -31.14 -22.95
CA GLU A 351 -6.88 -31.91 -21.98
C GLU A 351 -6.27 -31.83 -20.58
N GLN A 352 -4.95 -32.06 -20.44
CA GLN A 352 -4.26 -31.96 -19.16
C GLN A 352 -4.31 -30.55 -18.55
N ILE A 353 -4.28 -29.50 -19.39
CA ILE A 353 -4.41 -28.10 -18.93
C ILE A 353 -5.83 -27.87 -18.42
N ALA A 354 -6.84 -28.36 -19.14
CA ALA A 354 -8.24 -28.22 -18.77
C ALA A 354 -8.53 -28.93 -17.44
N GLU A 355 -8.14 -30.23 -17.34
CA GLU A 355 -8.29 -31.01 -16.10
C GLU A 355 -7.64 -30.30 -14.90
N ARG A 356 -6.40 -29.84 -15.07
CA ARG A 356 -5.70 -29.15 -13.98
C ARG A 356 -6.35 -27.82 -13.61
N PHE A 357 -6.84 -27.07 -14.60
CA PHE A 357 -7.53 -25.80 -14.33
C PHE A 357 -8.86 -26.03 -13.60
N GLU A 358 -9.60 -27.09 -13.95
CA GLU A 358 -10.83 -27.50 -13.27
C GLU A 358 -10.55 -27.89 -11.81
N GLU A 359 -9.45 -28.62 -11.55
CA GLU A 359 -9.09 -29.05 -10.19
C GLU A 359 -8.55 -27.90 -9.31
N GLU A 360 -7.69 -27.04 -9.86
CA GLU A 360 -6.91 -26.04 -9.08
C GLU A 360 -7.40 -24.60 -9.25
N SER A 361 -8.37 -24.35 -10.16
CA SER A 361 -8.83 -23.00 -10.55
C SER A 361 -7.71 -22.07 -11.04
N ASN A 362 -6.53 -22.62 -11.25
CA ASN A 362 -5.40 -21.89 -11.83
C ASN A 362 -4.44 -22.85 -12.56
N VAL A 363 -3.76 -22.34 -13.57
CA VAL A 363 -2.71 -23.07 -14.28
C VAL A 363 -1.61 -22.12 -14.72
N THR A 364 -0.37 -22.60 -14.68
CA THR A 364 0.79 -21.86 -15.18
C THR A 364 1.48 -22.65 -16.29
N LEU A 365 1.67 -22.01 -17.45
CA LEU A 365 2.25 -22.57 -18.65
C LEU A 365 3.66 -22.00 -18.85
N ASP A 366 4.68 -22.84 -18.79
CA ASP A 366 6.07 -22.45 -18.99
C ASP A 366 6.48 -22.59 -20.46
N GLY A 367 7.15 -21.58 -21.02
CA GLY A 367 7.60 -21.62 -22.42
C GLY A 367 6.45 -21.59 -23.42
N LEU A 368 5.37 -20.86 -23.11
CA LEU A 368 4.19 -20.77 -23.97
C LEU A 368 4.49 -20.26 -25.37
N LEU A 369 5.31 -19.20 -25.49
CA LEU A 369 5.68 -18.63 -26.77
C LEU A 369 6.70 -19.48 -27.49
N SER A 370 6.55 -19.59 -28.81
CA SER A 370 7.56 -20.25 -29.66
C SER A 370 8.93 -19.56 -29.49
N ASN A 371 10.02 -20.33 -29.64
CA ASN A 371 11.37 -19.81 -29.49
C ASN A 371 11.64 -18.58 -30.38
N LYS A 372 11.10 -18.59 -31.61
CA LYS A 372 11.27 -17.48 -32.54
C LYS A 372 10.55 -16.23 -32.11
N PHE A 373 9.32 -16.36 -31.63
CA PHE A 373 8.53 -15.22 -31.18
C PHE A 373 9.02 -14.71 -29.83
N SER A 374 9.32 -15.59 -28.88
CA SER A 374 9.93 -15.26 -27.60
C SER A 374 11.25 -14.48 -27.76
N ALA A 375 12.10 -14.85 -28.73
CA ALA A 375 13.32 -14.10 -29.03
C ALA A 375 13.03 -12.67 -29.53
N LYS A 376 12.00 -12.48 -30.38
CA LYS A 376 11.59 -11.14 -30.84
C LYS A 376 11.07 -10.27 -29.68
N VAL A 377 10.26 -10.86 -28.80
CA VAL A 377 9.74 -10.14 -27.63
C VAL A 377 10.89 -9.74 -26.71
N ARG A 378 11.86 -10.64 -26.51
CA ARG A 378 13.06 -10.34 -25.71
C ARG A 378 13.87 -9.19 -26.30
N GLU A 379 14.13 -9.22 -27.60
CA GLU A 379 14.84 -8.14 -28.30
C GLU A 379 14.12 -6.79 -28.13
N TYR A 380 12.79 -6.79 -28.20
CA TYR A 380 11.99 -5.59 -27.97
C TYR A 380 12.13 -5.08 -26.53
N VAL A 381 11.96 -5.95 -25.52
CA VAL A 381 12.08 -5.58 -24.12
C VAL A 381 13.48 -5.03 -23.80
N GLU A 382 14.53 -5.69 -24.26
CA GLU A 382 15.91 -5.25 -24.05
C GLU A 382 16.19 -3.89 -24.72
N ALA A 383 15.62 -3.66 -25.91
CA ALA A 383 15.74 -2.37 -26.61
C ALA A 383 15.01 -1.24 -25.86
N GLU A 384 13.80 -1.49 -25.36
CA GLU A 384 13.03 -0.53 -24.57
C GLU A 384 13.72 -0.18 -23.23
N GLU A 385 14.28 -1.18 -22.56
CA GLU A 385 15.04 -0.94 -21.32
C GLU A 385 16.33 -0.15 -21.59
N ALA A 386 17.01 -0.45 -22.68
CA ALA A 386 18.23 0.26 -23.10
C ALA A 386 17.96 1.70 -23.53
N ALA A 387 16.82 1.96 -24.15
CA ALA A 387 16.41 3.31 -24.56
C ALA A 387 16.12 4.20 -23.34
N GLY A 388 15.69 3.60 -22.20
CA GLY A 388 15.26 4.32 -21.02
C GLY A 388 13.95 5.10 -21.22
N LEU A 389 13.54 5.80 -20.17
CA LEU A 389 12.32 6.61 -20.17
C LEU A 389 12.64 8.05 -19.78
N ALA A 390 11.76 8.97 -20.17
CA ALA A 390 11.81 10.36 -19.70
C ALA A 390 11.58 10.44 -18.19
N GLU A 391 12.00 11.56 -17.57
CA GLU A 391 11.94 11.74 -16.12
C GLU A 391 10.52 11.98 -15.59
N SER A 392 9.63 12.57 -16.41
CA SER A 392 8.26 12.87 -15.99
C SER A 392 7.23 12.05 -16.75
N SER A 393 6.11 11.75 -16.09
CA SER A 393 4.98 11.05 -16.69
C SER A 393 4.47 11.74 -17.96
N ALA A 394 4.39 13.06 -17.96
CA ALA A 394 3.96 13.83 -19.11
C ALA A 394 4.92 13.71 -20.31
N GLU A 395 6.22 13.62 -20.07
CA GLU A 395 7.22 13.43 -21.12
C GLU A 395 7.23 12.00 -21.65
N ILE A 396 7.03 11.01 -20.77
CA ILE A 396 6.84 9.60 -21.18
C ILE A 396 5.66 9.49 -22.15
N GLU A 397 4.49 9.99 -21.75
CA GLU A 397 3.27 9.94 -22.57
C GLU A 397 3.38 10.71 -23.87
N LYS A 398 4.24 11.74 -23.94
CA LYS A 398 4.47 12.54 -25.15
C LYS A 398 5.47 11.91 -26.11
N SER A 399 6.52 11.27 -25.60
CA SER A 399 7.67 10.81 -26.38
C SER A 399 7.64 9.33 -26.72
N SER A 400 6.75 8.55 -26.07
CA SER A 400 6.67 7.11 -26.23
C SER A 400 5.20 6.64 -26.40
N PRO A 401 4.98 5.39 -26.80
CA PRO A 401 3.64 4.80 -26.83
C PRO A 401 3.09 4.46 -25.46
N TRP A 402 3.92 4.57 -24.42
CA TRP A 402 3.55 4.26 -23.05
C TRP A 402 2.64 5.32 -22.44
N ARG A 403 1.70 4.87 -21.61
CA ARG A 403 0.85 5.69 -20.76
C ARG A 403 1.13 5.35 -19.31
N VAL A 404 0.99 6.33 -18.43
CA VAL A 404 1.19 6.14 -17.00
C VAL A 404 -0.13 5.80 -16.33
N ALA A 405 -0.19 4.64 -15.67
CA ALA A 405 -1.38 4.23 -14.96
C ALA A 405 -1.68 5.17 -13.77
N LYS A 406 -2.96 5.47 -13.56
CA LYS A 406 -3.46 6.46 -12.58
C LYS A 406 -4.69 5.90 -11.88
N PRO A 407 -4.94 6.23 -10.63
CA PRO A 407 -4.10 7.02 -9.73
C PRO A 407 -2.91 6.21 -9.15
N PRO A 408 -1.78 6.85 -8.79
CA PRO A 408 -0.56 6.15 -8.36
C PRO A 408 -0.68 5.35 -7.06
N HIS A 409 -1.69 5.59 -6.23
CA HIS A 409 -1.95 4.79 -5.03
C HIS A 409 -2.64 3.46 -5.33
N LYS A 410 -3.21 3.28 -6.52
CA LYS A 410 -3.78 2.03 -7.01
C LYS A 410 -2.90 1.36 -8.06
N HIS A 411 -2.28 2.15 -8.94
CA HIS A 411 -1.54 1.69 -10.10
C HIS A 411 -0.09 2.19 -10.09
N ARG A 412 0.85 1.32 -10.45
CA ARG A 412 2.29 1.58 -10.38
C ARG A 412 3.02 1.21 -11.66
N PHE A 413 2.33 1.22 -12.79
CA PHE A 413 2.86 0.69 -14.04
C PHE A 413 2.64 1.64 -15.23
N LEU A 414 3.38 1.37 -16.28
CA LEU A 414 3.12 1.88 -17.61
C LEU A 414 2.31 0.85 -18.39
N TYR A 415 1.44 1.30 -19.27
CA TYR A 415 0.67 0.44 -20.15
C TYR A 415 0.62 1.00 -21.57
N GLN A 416 0.34 0.14 -22.54
CA GLN A 416 0.08 0.55 -23.91
C GLN A 416 -1.39 0.29 -24.23
N ALA A 417 -2.12 1.36 -24.58
CA ALA A 417 -3.49 1.23 -25.02
C ALA A 417 -3.55 0.66 -26.45
N PRO A 418 -4.59 -0.13 -26.79
CA PRO A 418 -4.81 -0.58 -28.16
C PRO A 418 -4.94 0.60 -29.11
N THR A 419 -4.43 0.45 -30.32
CA THR A 419 -4.59 1.48 -31.36
C THR A 419 -6.03 1.48 -31.86
N THR A 420 -6.81 2.49 -31.48
CA THR A 420 -8.17 2.63 -31.99
C THR A 420 -8.14 3.12 -33.43
N SER A 421 -8.97 2.54 -34.29
CA SER A 421 -9.02 2.86 -35.74
C SER A 421 -9.42 4.32 -36.03
N LYS A 422 -9.87 5.09 -35.04
CA LYS A 422 -10.25 6.49 -35.18
C LYS A 422 -9.06 7.46 -35.16
N ASN A 423 -7.90 7.05 -34.65
CA ASN A 423 -6.73 7.89 -34.45
C ASN A 423 -5.55 7.54 -35.38
N SER A 424 -5.79 6.78 -36.43
CA SER A 424 -4.75 6.27 -37.37
C SER A 424 -3.99 7.36 -38.16
N GLY A 425 -4.27 8.63 -37.90
CA GLY A 425 -3.57 9.76 -38.56
C GLY A 425 -2.38 10.33 -37.77
N ASP A 426 -2.27 10.05 -36.47
CA ASP A 426 -1.19 10.56 -35.65
C ASP A 426 -0.17 9.44 -35.37
N LYS A 427 1.05 9.62 -35.85
CA LYS A 427 2.16 8.67 -35.66
C LYS A 427 2.51 8.40 -34.18
N LYS A 428 1.83 9.09 -33.24
CA LYS A 428 2.06 8.99 -31.80
C LYS A 428 1.31 7.84 -31.13
N ASP A 429 0.25 7.33 -31.76
CA ASP A 429 -0.58 6.25 -31.21
C ASP A 429 -0.21 4.87 -31.76
N HIS A 430 1.00 4.73 -32.26
CA HIS A 430 1.50 3.48 -32.81
C HIS A 430 1.89 2.56 -31.62
N ASN A 431 1.21 1.41 -31.54
CA ASN A 431 1.56 0.37 -30.57
C ASN A 431 2.65 -0.54 -31.15
N PRO A 432 3.91 -0.45 -30.68
CA PRO A 432 5.00 -1.25 -31.24
C PRO A 432 4.81 -2.76 -31.03
N VAL A 433 3.98 -3.17 -30.08
CA VAL A 433 3.62 -4.59 -29.93
C VAL A 433 2.76 -5.08 -31.10
N GLU A 434 1.91 -4.24 -31.70
CA GLU A 434 1.17 -4.57 -32.91
C GLU A 434 2.08 -4.75 -34.14
N GLU A 435 3.26 -4.09 -34.20
CA GLU A 435 4.27 -4.34 -35.23
C GLU A 435 4.99 -5.67 -35.07
N ILE A 436 5.16 -6.11 -33.80
CA ILE A 436 5.74 -7.42 -33.49
C ILE A 436 4.74 -8.53 -33.83
N LEU A 437 3.47 -8.30 -33.50
CA LEU A 437 2.34 -9.10 -33.94
C LEU A 437 2.14 -8.83 -35.44
N ASN A 438 1.99 -9.85 -36.23
CA ASN A 438 1.84 -9.78 -37.69
C ASN A 438 0.84 -8.67 -38.10
N PRO A 439 1.20 -7.72 -39.01
CA PRO A 439 0.30 -6.65 -39.44
C PRO A 439 -0.96 -7.14 -40.16
N SER A 440 -1.05 -8.41 -40.53
CA SER A 440 -2.24 -9.04 -41.11
C SER A 440 -3.24 -9.59 -40.07
N VAL A 441 -2.93 -9.56 -38.79
CA VAL A 441 -3.90 -9.92 -37.74
C VAL A 441 -5.00 -8.87 -37.75
N PRO A 442 -6.29 -9.25 -37.81
CA PRO A 442 -7.38 -8.30 -37.69
C PRO A 442 -7.22 -7.49 -36.42
N LYS A 443 -7.21 -6.16 -36.55
CA LYS A 443 -7.21 -5.29 -35.37
C LYS A 443 -8.50 -5.52 -34.63
N VAL A 444 -8.39 -6.15 -33.49
CA VAL A 444 -9.55 -6.37 -32.63
C VAL A 444 -9.84 -5.06 -31.91
N VAL A 445 -11.02 -4.53 -32.12
CA VAL A 445 -11.47 -3.26 -31.59
C VAL A 445 -12.20 -3.50 -30.28
N GLY A 446 -11.57 -3.15 -29.17
CA GLY A 446 -12.23 -3.23 -27.87
C GLY A 446 -11.30 -2.91 -26.71
N ASP A 447 -11.84 -2.34 -25.65
CA ASP A 447 -11.09 -1.75 -24.52
C ASP A 447 -10.58 -2.76 -23.47
N SER A 448 -10.79 -4.06 -23.62
CA SER A 448 -10.38 -5.10 -22.67
C SER A 448 -9.40 -6.13 -23.22
N TYR A 449 -8.65 -5.76 -24.24
CA TYR A 449 -7.59 -6.63 -24.75
C TYR A 449 -6.44 -6.75 -23.78
N PRO A 450 -5.72 -7.89 -23.88
CA PRO A 450 -4.47 -8.03 -23.16
C PRO A 450 -3.57 -6.83 -23.43
N MET A 451 -3.26 -6.09 -22.38
CA MET A 451 -2.44 -4.88 -22.47
C MET A 451 -1.01 -5.18 -22.04
N PRO A 452 0.00 -4.75 -22.81
CA PRO A 452 1.37 -4.74 -22.35
C PRO A 452 1.51 -3.78 -21.16
N ASN A 453 2.06 -4.28 -20.06
CA ASN A 453 2.36 -3.52 -18.86
C ASN A 453 3.85 -3.56 -18.56
N ARG A 454 4.35 -2.50 -17.96
CA ARG A 454 5.74 -2.36 -17.53
C ARG A 454 5.79 -1.75 -16.13
N GLU A 455 6.09 -2.58 -15.14
CA GLU A 455 6.35 -2.15 -13.77
C GLU A 455 7.79 -1.68 -13.66
N LEU A 456 7.95 -0.38 -13.42
CA LEU A 456 9.26 0.25 -13.40
C LEU A 456 9.97 -0.01 -12.09
N ARG A 457 11.23 -0.42 -12.16
CA ARG A 457 12.16 -0.30 -11.04
C ARG A 457 12.65 1.14 -10.92
N PRO A 458 12.98 1.63 -9.71
CA PRO A 458 13.64 2.93 -9.55
C PRO A 458 14.97 3.00 -10.34
N PRO A 459 15.36 4.16 -10.90
CA PRO A 459 16.56 4.33 -11.70
C PRO A 459 17.84 3.84 -10.99
N ARG A 460 18.71 3.14 -11.69
CA ARG A 460 19.97 2.59 -11.17
C ARG A 460 21.17 3.20 -11.89
N GLU A 461 22.13 3.72 -11.14
CA GLU A 461 23.31 4.39 -11.70
C GLU A 461 24.47 3.47 -12.09
N LYS A 462 24.51 2.20 -11.65
CA LYS A 462 25.67 1.30 -11.83
C LYS A 462 25.28 -0.16 -12.01
N PRO A 463 26.12 -0.96 -12.73
CA PRO A 463 25.90 -2.39 -12.91
C PRO A 463 26.00 -3.18 -11.60
N GLU A 464 25.42 -4.36 -11.62
CA GLU A 464 25.20 -5.25 -10.48
C GLU A 464 26.48 -5.75 -9.82
N PRO A 465 26.46 -6.00 -8.48
CA PRO A 465 27.45 -6.85 -7.83
C PRO A 465 27.23 -8.31 -8.20
N GLU A 466 28.33 -9.04 -8.44
CA GLU A 466 28.31 -10.42 -8.92
C GLU A 466 27.93 -11.48 -7.87
N ASP A 467 27.82 -11.12 -6.58
CA ASP A 467 27.69 -12.06 -5.45
C ASP A 467 26.64 -11.61 -4.42
N GLU A 468 25.34 -11.69 -4.71
CA GLU A 468 24.32 -11.52 -3.67
C GLU A 468 23.38 -12.74 -3.61
N GLU A 469 23.21 -13.26 -2.37
CA GLU A 469 22.04 -14.04 -1.97
C GLU A 469 20.80 -13.38 -2.55
N GLU A 470 19.90 -14.14 -3.17
CA GLU A 470 18.68 -13.66 -3.82
C GLU A 470 17.87 -12.78 -2.84
N ALA A 471 18.13 -11.48 -2.88
CA ALA A 471 17.30 -10.53 -2.18
C ALA A 471 15.92 -10.54 -2.86
N ASP A 472 14.86 -10.56 -2.06
CA ASP A 472 13.51 -10.38 -2.58
C ASP A 472 13.42 -9.04 -3.31
N VAL A 473 13.33 -9.10 -4.62
CA VAL A 473 13.28 -7.93 -5.51
C VAL A 473 11.86 -7.53 -5.89
N GLY A 474 10.85 -8.23 -5.36
CA GLY A 474 9.45 -8.00 -5.68
C GLY A 474 9.05 -8.44 -7.09
N GLY A 475 8.06 -7.79 -7.66
CA GLY A 475 7.59 -8.04 -9.03
C GLY A 475 6.73 -9.31 -9.20
N HIS A 476 6.50 -10.07 -8.13
CA HIS A 476 5.58 -11.20 -8.16
C HIS A 476 4.12 -10.73 -8.00
N THR A 477 3.20 -11.50 -8.58
CA THR A 477 1.76 -11.25 -8.43
C THR A 477 1.24 -12.00 -7.21
N VAL A 478 0.45 -11.31 -6.38
CA VAL A 478 -0.19 -11.87 -5.19
C VAL A 478 -1.70 -11.87 -5.39
N TYR A 479 -2.34 -12.96 -5.01
CA TYR A 479 -3.79 -13.08 -4.94
C TYR A 479 -4.19 -13.29 -3.48
N MET A 480 -5.12 -12.46 -3.00
CA MET A 480 -5.60 -12.48 -1.62
C MET A 480 -7.11 -12.69 -1.60
N ALA A 481 -7.59 -13.47 -0.64
CA ALA A 481 -9.02 -13.58 -0.38
C ALA A 481 -9.59 -12.22 0.05
N GLY A 482 -10.82 -11.92 -0.39
CA GLY A 482 -11.61 -10.83 0.19
C GLY A 482 -12.11 -11.23 1.57
N ASP A 483 -12.32 -10.27 2.45
CA ASP A 483 -13.03 -10.52 3.72
C ASP A 483 -14.54 -10.52 3.46
N ASP A 484 -15.23 -11.55 3.95
CA ASP A 484 -16.70 -11.66 3.92
C ASP A 484 -17.38 -10.79 5.00
N ASP A 485 -16.61 -10.17 5.89
CA ASP A 485 -17.13 -9.36 6.98
C ASP A 485 -17.32 -7.89 6.54
N GLU A 486 -18.59 -7.50 6.36
CA GLU A 486 -18.99 -6.14 5.94
C GLU A 486 -18.64 -5.03 6.95
N ASP A 487 -18.11 -5.34 8.15
CA ASP A 487 -18.01 -4.42 9.28
C ASP A 487 -16.59 -4.03 9.74
N GLU A 488 -15.52 -4.56 9.14
CA GLU A 488 -14.16 -4.16 9.55
C GLU A 488 -13.50 -3.28 8.50
N ASP A 489 -12.84 -2.22 8.96
CA ASP A 489 -11.95 -1.31 8.20
C ASP A 489 -10.80 -2.11 7.56
N ALA A 490 -11.22 -2.80 6.53
CA ALA A 490 -10.65 -3.99 6.03
C ALA A 490 -9.30 -3.82 5.37
N ALA A 491 -8.63 -4.82 5.46
CA ALA A 491 -8.02 -5.67 4.45
C ALA A 491 -7.01 -5.03 3.48
N ILE A 492 -7.03 -3.76 3.23
CA ILE A 492 -6.09 -3.08 2.33
C ILE A 492 -4.68 -3.02 2.94
N TYR A 493 -4.57 -3.20 4.25
CA TYR A 493 -3.31 -3.15 5.00
C TYR A 493 -3.04 -4.44 5.81
N LYS A 494 -3.66 -5.57 5.46
CA LYS A 494 -3.37 -6.83 6.17
C LYS A 494 -1.93 -7.26 5.95
N SER A 495 -1.27 -7.56 7.05
CA SER A 495 0.12 -7.99 7.09
C SER A 495 0.24 -9.44 6.64
N SER A 496 1.07 -9.71 5.63
CA SER A 496 1.50 -11.08 5.31
C SER A 496 2.55 -11.64 6.29
N ALA A 497 2.84 -10.92 7.38
CA ALA A 497 3.91 -11.29 8.32
C ALA A 497 3.45 -12.19 9.47
N ASP A 498 2.17 -12.30 9.73
CA ASP A 498 1.67 -13.29 10.68
C ASP A 498 1.48 -14.62 9.95
N ALA A 499 2.30 -15.61 10.31
CA ALA A 499 2.34 -16.94 9.69
C ALA A 499 1.04 -17.78 9.87
N GLU A 500 -0.05 -17.16 10.30
CA GLU A 500 -1.39 -17.70 10.44
C GLU A 500 -2.41 -16.93 9.58
N ASP A 501 -1.99 -15.98 8.72
CA ASP A 501 -2.90 -15.22 7.88
C ASP A 501 -3.17 -15.98 6.59
N ASP A 502 -4.25 -16.75 6.58
CA ASP A 502 -4.76 -17.53 5.44
C ASP A 502 -5.30 -16.65 4.30
N ALA A 503 -5.14 -15.32 4.37
CA ALA A 503 -5.65 -14.39 3.36
C ALA A 503 -4.91 -14.44 2.02
N VAL A 504 -3.63 -14.85 1.98
CA VAL A 504 -2.89 -15.03 0.73
C VAL A 504 -3.22 -16.38 0.12
N LEU A 505 -4.02 -16.37 -0.95
CA LEU A 505 -4.39 -17.58 -1.67
C LEU A 505 -3.19 -18.21 -2.37
N PHE A 506 -2.44 -17.41 -3.12
CA PHE A 506 -1.19 -17.84 -3.75
C PHE A 506 -0.40 -16.66 -4.32
N THR A 507 0.87 -16.94 -4.63
CA THR A 507 1.82 -15.97 -5.18
C THR A 507 2.46 -16.53 -6.45
N MET A 508 2.52 -15.70 -7.50
CA MET A 508 3.13 -16.07 -8.79
C MET A 508 4.38 -15.23 -9.07
N PRO A 509 5.56 -15.85 -9.12
CA PRO A 509 6.79 -15.15 -9.47
C PRO A 509 6.77 -14.72 -10.94
N ALA A 510 7.31 -13.52 -11.22
CA ALA A 510 7.57 -13.09 -12.58
C ALA A 510 8.67 -13.98 -13.20
N SER A 511 8.41 -14.53 -14.37
CA SER A 511 9.36 -15.36 -15.10
C SER A 511 9.21 -15.14 -16.59
N TRP A 512 10.32 -15.28 -17.33
CA TRP A 512 10.31 -15.14 -18.77
C TRP A 512 9.48 -16.23 -19.47
N ASN A 513 8.65 -15.80 -20.44
CA ASN A 513 7.84 -16.68 -21.30
C ASN A 513 6.94 -17.64 -20.50
N LYS A 514 6.28 -17.11 -19.46
CA LYS A 514 5.34 -17.82 -18.60
C LYS A 514 3.98 -17.18 -18.71
N MET A 515 2.93 -17.99 -18.87
CA MET A 515 1.53 -17.55 -18.82
C MET A 515 0.84 -18.17 -17.62
N SER A 516 0.06 -17.40 -16.90
CA SER A 516 -0.80 -17.89 -15.83
C SER A 516 -2.25 -17.55 -16.14
N ILE A 517 -3.11 -18.56 -16.01
CA ILE A 517 -4.56 -18.43 -16.14
C ILE A 517 -5.12 -18.69 -14.74
N VAL A 518 -5.96 -17.80 -14.24
CA VAL A 518 -6.50 -17.86 -12.88
C VAL A 518 -7.99 -17.57 -12.94
N LEU A 519 -8.82 -18.50 -12.46
CA LEU A 519 -10.22 -18.23 -12.17
C LEU A 519 -10.28 -17.40 -10.88
N ARG A 520 -10.96 -16.27 -10.92
CA ARG A 520 -10.97 -15.33 -9.82
C ARG A 520 -12.40 -15.02 -9.43
N ASP A 521 -12.76 -15.42 -8.22
CA ASP A 521 -14.03 -15.09 -7.63
C ASP A 521 -14.20 -13.60 -7.35
N SER A 522 -15.43 -13.17 -7.18
CA SER A 522 -15.77 -11.84 -6.71
C SER A 522 -15.09 -11.58 -5.35
N GLY A 523 -14.45 -10.43 -5.20
CA GLY A 523 -13.76 -10.05 -3.96
C GLY A 523 -12.28 -10.44 -3.89
N VAL A 524 -11.77 -11.35 -4.72
CA VAL A 524 -10.33 -11.67 -4.72
C VAL A 524 -9.50 -10.48 -5.19
N LEU A 525 -8.63 -9.97 -4.33
CA LEU A 525 -7.69 -8.90 -4.64
C LEU A 525 -6.48 -9.46 -5.38
N LYS A 526 -6.13 -8.83 -6.52
CA LYS A 526 -4.90 -9.11 -7.27
C LYS A 526 -4.02 -7.86 -7.29
N PHE A 527 -2.76 -7.98 -6.94
CA PHE A 527 -1.79 -6.90 -7.08
C PHE A 527 -0.39 -7.43 -7.41
N VAL A 528 0.47 -6.53 -7.89
CA VAL A 528 1.88 -6.80 -8.14
C VAL A 528 2.70 -6.17 -7.02
N LYS A 529 3.57 -6.97 -6.39
CA LYS A 529 4.52 -6.46 -5.39
C LYS A 529 5.47 -5.45 -6.04
N TYR A 530 5.78 -4.39 -5.28
CA TYR A 530 6.70 -3.35 -5.70
C TYR A 530 8.01 -3.93 -6.27
N VAL A 531 8.42 -3.43 -7.45
CA VAL A 531 9.69 -3.82 -8.08
C VAL A 531 10.81 -3.00 -7.48
N SER A 532 11.69 -3.65 -6.72
CA SER A 532 12.83 -3.00 -6.07
C SER A 532 13.84 -2.49 -7.10
N ARG A 533 14.54 -1.41 -6.75
CA ARG A 533 15.71 -0.93 -7.52
C ARG A 533 16.77 -2.00 -7.70
N ASN A 534 16.83 -3.00 -6.82
CA ASN A 534 17.77 -4.11 -6.91
C ASN A 534 17.38 -5.16 -7.95
N ALA A 535 16.19 -5.09 -8.53
CA ALA A 535 15.78 -5.97 -9.63
C ALA A 535 16.69 -5.80 -10.84
N LYS A 536 16.91 -6.89 -11.58
CA LYS A 536 17.80 -6.90 -12.78
C LYS A 536 17.25 -6.06 -13.92
N GLY A 537 15.93 -5.99 -14.06
CA GLY A 537 15.22 -5.21 -15.07
C GLY A 537 13.84 -4.80 -14.54
N ASP A 538 13.08 -4.13 -15.38
CA ASP A 538 11.67 -3.87 -15.11
C ASP A 538 10.87 -5.17 -15.22
N ARG A 539 9.69 -5.21 -14.60
CA ARG A 539 8.76 -6.31 -14.80
C ARG A 539 7.86 -6.02 -15.98
N TRP A 540 7.76 -6.98 -16.88
CA TRP A 540 6.93 -6.88 -18.08
C TRP A 540 5.88 -7.97 -18.08
N ASP A 541 4.65 -7.64 -18.42
CA ASP A 541 3.61 -8.60 -18.68
C ASP A 541 2.62 -8.14 -19.74
N ILE A 542 1.80 -9.07 -20.18
CA ILE A 542 0.60 -8.80 -20.94
C ILE A 542 -0.54 -9.40 -20.14
N SER A 543 -1.45 -8.57 -19.64
CA SER A 543 -2.57 -9.00 -18.82
C SER A 543 -3.92 -8.67 -19.44
N GLY A 544 -4.90 -9.53 -19.22
CA GLY A 544 -6.27 -9.35 -19.63
C GLY A 544 -7.21 -10.08 -18.68
N ALA A 545 -8.48 -9.69 -18.68
CA ALA A 545 -9.53 -10.36 -17.94
C ALA A 545 -10.66 -10.73 -18.88
N PHE A 546 -11.23 -11.94 -18.70
CA PHE A 546 -12.32 -12.47 -19.50
C PHE A 546 -13.47 -12.81 -18.55
N GLY A 547 -14.69 -12.44 -18.93
CA GLY A 547 -15.89 -12.90 -18.23
C GLY A 547 -16.12 -14.39 -18.50
N VAL A 548 -16.48 -15.14 -17.49
CA VAL A 548 -16.82 -16.56 -17.56
C VAL A 548 -18.31 -16.69 -17.29
N LYS A 549 -19.02 -17.51 -18.08
CA LYS A 549 -20.40 -17.88 -17.82
C LYS A 549 -20.39 -19.22 -17.06
N ASP A 550 -21.09 -19.26 -15.95
CA ASP A 550 -21.34 -20.53 -15.25
C ASP A 550 -22.25 -21.41 -16.09
N VAL A 551 -21.79 -22.61 -16.42
CA VAL A 551 -22.53 -23.54 -17.26
C VAL A 551 -23.64 -24.26 -16.45
N ASP A 552 -23.53 -24.31 -15.13
CA ASP A 552 -24.43 -24.99 -14.20
C ASP A 552 -25.40 -24.08 -13.43
N GLY A 553 -25.44 -22.79 -13.77
CA GLY A 553 -26.32 -21.81 -13.12
C GLY A 553 -27.78 -22.06 -13.52
N ASP A 554 -28.56 -22.62 -12.61
CA ASP A 554 -30.02 -22.60 -12.59
C ASP A 554 -30.53 -21.24 -13.08
N GLN A 555 -31.43 -21.27 -14.06
CA GLN A 555 -32.11 -20.09 -14.58
C GLN A 555 -32.95 -19.44 -13.47
N GLY A 556 -32.33 -18.69 -12.60
CA GLY A 556 -33.00 -17.66 -11.81
C GLY A 556 -33.32 -16.52 -12.77
N GLU A 557 -34.56 -16.51 -13.27
CA GLU A 557 -35.13 -15.37 -13.96
C GLU A 557 -35.15 -14.18 -12.98
N ASP A 558 -34.13 -13.34 -13.03
CA ASP A 558 -34.22 -11.99 -12.51
C ASP A 558 -35.10 -11.19 -13.47
N GLU A 559 -36.42 -11.26 -13.24
CA GLU A 559 -37.37 -10.31 -13.80
C GLU A 559 -37.07 -8.93 -13.20
N ASP A 560 -36.36 -8.11 -13.96
CA ASP A 560 -36.30 -6.66 -13.75
C ASP A 560 -37.74 -6.12 -13.82
N GLN A 561 -38.36 -5.99 -12.65
CA GLN A 561 -39.60 -5.20 -12.53
C GLN A 561 -39.21 -3.72 -12.39
N ASP A 562 -39.19 -3.02 -13.51
CA ASP A 562 -39.40 -1.59 -13.57
C ASP A 562 -40.76 -1.25 -12.92
N GLU A 563 -40.79 -0.89 -11.65
CA GLU A 563 -41.95 -0.22 -11.04
C GLU A 563 -41.85 1.28 -11.25
N GLU A 564 -42.65 1.74 -12.19
CA GLU A 564 -43.00 3.16 -12.36
C GLU A 564 -43.67 3.72 -11.10
N ASP A 565 -43.15 4.88 -10.77
CA ASP A 565 -43.62 5.90 -9.86
C ASP A 565 -45.12 6.16 -9.86
N SER A 566 -45.79 6.10 -8.71
CA SER A 566 -46.99 6.87 -8.48
C SER A 566 -47.12 7.34 -7.04
N ASN A 567 -47.04 8.68 -6.88
CA ASN A 567 -47.38 9.48 -5.71
C ASN A 567 -48.66 9.03 -5.03
N GLU A 568 -48.66 8.97 -3.69
CA GLU A 568 -49.78 9.56 -2.90
C GLU A 568 -49.31 9.92 -1.47
N GLU A 569 -49.73 11.08 -1.07
CA GLU A 569 -49.58 11.74 0.24
C GLU A 569 -50.36 11.02 1.35
N GLY A 570 -49.87 11.10 2.60
CA GLY A 570 -50.76 10.86 3.74
C GLY A 570 -50.09 10.62 5.09
N GLU A 571 -49.89 11.69 5.82
CA GLU A 571 -50.07 11.94 7.28
C GLU A 571 -49.70 10.86 8.34
N THR A 572 -48.82 11.31 9.20
CA THR A 572 -48.79 11.29 10.70
C THR A 572 -49.11 10.03 11.48
N SER A 573 -48.18 9.56 12.34
CA SER A 573 -48.27 9.66 13.80
C SER A 573 -47.19 8.88 14.58
N GLN A 574 -46.57 9.62 15.50
CA GLN A 574 -46.19 9.30 16.89
C GLN A 574 -45.37 8.02 17.21
N ASP A 575 -44.15 8.29 17.58
CA ASP A 575 -43.57 8.10 18.94
C ASP A 575 -43.70 6.70 19.57
N THR A 576 -42.54 6.02 19.68
CA THR A 576 -42.16 5.32 20.93
C THR A 576 -40.66 5.03 20.92
N SER A 577 -39.98 5.72 21.81
CA SER A 577 -38.63 5.48 22.30
C SER A 577 -38.51 4.09 22.93
N GLN A 578 -37.55 3.30 22.46
CA GLN A 578 -36.91 2.27 23.30
C GLN A 578 -35.40 2.42 23.18
N GLU A 579 -34.80 2.92 24.26
CA GLU A 579 -33.39 2.86 24.54
C GLU A 579 -32.97 1.38 24.66
N GLN A 580 -32.19 0.90 23.73
CA GLN A 580 -31.35 -0.28 23.95
C GLN A 580 -29.96 0.21 24.33
N GLN A 581 -29.60 -0.01 25.58
CA GLN A 581 -28.23 0.04 26.08
C GLN A 581 -27.42 -1.06 25.37
N VAL A 582 -26.55 -0.65 24.47
CA VAL A 582 -25.48 -1.50 23.95
C VAL A 582 -24.34 -1.39 24.93
N SER A 583 -24.02 -2.49 25.62
CA SER A 583 -22.81 -2.65 26.41
C SER A 583 -21.61 -2.63 25.47
N LEU A 584 -20.76 -1.63 25.65
CA LEU A 584 -19.43 -1.58 25.06
C LEU A 584 -18.61 -2.76 25.64
N GLU A 585 -18.41 -3.79 24.86
CA GLU A 585 -17.37 -4.77 25.11
C GLU A 585 -16.04 -4.16 24.63
N ASP A 586 -15.05 -4.29 25.49
CA ASP A 586 -13.70 -3.76 25.33
C ASP A 586 -13.05 -4.32 24.06
N SER A 587 -12.63 -3.43 23.17
CA SER A 587 -11.74 -3.76 22.06
C SER A 587 -10.43 -4.34 22.60
N ASP A 588 -10.02 -5.47 22.06
CA ASP A 588 -8.77 -6.17 22.36
C ASP A 588 -7.58 -5.23 22.28
N GLU A 589 -6.94 -4.98 23.44
CA GLU A 589 -5.70 -4.23 23.51
C GLU A 589 -4.58 -5.07 22.91
N GLU A 590 -4.05 -4.67 21.75
CA GLU A 590 -2.80 -5.25 21.22
C GLU A 590 -1.69 -5.15 22.27
N VAL A 591 -1.13 -6.29 22.61
CA VAL A 591 -0.02 -6.39 23.57
C VAL A 591 1.28 -5.96 22.86
N PHE A 592 1.98 -4.99 23.46
CA PHE A 592 3.30 -4.58 23.00
C PHE A 592 4.31 -5.73 23.13
N ASN A 593 4.69 -6.34 22.00
CA ASN A 593 5.63 -7.47 21.92
C ASN A 593 7.05 -7.03 21.51
N GLY A 594 7.41 -5.78 21.76
CA GLY A 594 8.64 -5.17 21.24
C GLY A 594 9.94 -5.47 22.00
N PHE A 595 9.99 -6.49 22.89
CA PHE A 595 11.20 -6.78 23.67
C PHE A 595 11.77 -8.15 23.36
N PRO A 596 13.11 -8.29 23.24
CA PRO A 596 13.74 -9.60 23.14
C PRO A 596 13.58 -10.36 24.46
N ASP A 597 13.28 -11.65 24.38
CA ASP A 597 13.37 -12.56 25.53
C ASP A 597 14.79 -12.52 26.11
N SER A 598 14.88 -12.44 27.41
CA SER A 598 16.16 -12.49 28.10
C SER A 598 16.89 -13.78 27.75
N PRO A 599 18.17 -13.75 27.36
CA PRO A 599 18.91 -14.98 27.11
C PRO A 599 18.93 -15.77 28.42
N ASN A 600 18.43 -17.02 28.35
CA ASN A 600 18.58 -17.98 29.43
C ASN A 600 20.07 -18.11 29.76
N SER A 601 20.43 -17.76 30.96
CA SER A 601 21.73 -18.07 31.53
C SER A 601 21.76 -19.55 31.89
N ASP A 602 22.05 -20.40 30.93
CA ASP A 602 22.54 -21.72 31.20
C ASP A 602 24.07 -21.68 31.09
N SER A 603 24.67 -21.59 32.25
CA SER A 603 26.06 -21.88 32.49
C SER A 603 26.25 -23.41 32.49
N ASP A 604 27.06 -23.89 31.55
CA ASP A 604 28.09 -24.90 31.84
C ASP A 604 29.25 -24.76 30.84
#